data_774bcb3fefbd8fd02a73926e433902e7
#
_entry.id   774bcb3fefbd8fd02a73926e433902e7
#
_cell.length_a   1.000
_cell.length_b   1.000
_cell.length_c   1.000
_cell.angle_alpha   90.00
_cell.angle_beta   90.00
_cell.angle_gamma   90.00
#
_symmetry.space_group_name_H-M   'P 1'
#
loop_
_entity.id
_entity.type
_entity.pdbx_description
1 polymer ?
#
loop_
_entity_poly.entity_id
_entity_poly.type
_entity_poly.pdbx_seq_one_letter_code
_entity_poly.pdbx_strand_id
1 'polypeptide(L)'
;MQGRDGARGSEAYEVSDLEDAREKIVQLETALQSRIVIEQAKGVLAERLGVDVDAAFGILRYAARSHRLKLHDLAARVVNERMTPPPVVVAIARESRMRGASMRERAEAQRARVETLMKQVGEQMRTAAERPGD
;
A
#
# COMPACT_ATOMS: atom_id res chain seq x y z
N MET A 1 48.58 12.40 -43.50
CA MET A 1 47.16 12.82 -43.39
C MET A 1 46.26 11.77 -42.75
N GLN A 2 46.78 10.92 -41.87
CA GLN A 2 46.03 9.85 -41.19
C GLN A 2 45.57 10.20 -39.76
N GLY A 3 45.78 11.40 -39.25
CA GLY A 3 45.45 11.77 -37.90
C GLY A 3 44.13 12.48 -37.65
N ARG A 4 43.36 12.80 -38.70
CA ARG A 4 42.10 13.57 -38.56
C ARG A 4 40.85 12.72 -38.41
N ASP A 5 40.86 11.45 -38.88
CA ASP A 5 39.69 10.58 -38.79
C ASP A 5 39.50 9.96 -37.38
N GLY A 6 40.58 9.79 -36.63
CA GLY A 6 40.50 9.29 -35.25
C GLY A 6 39.95 10.32 -34.24
N ALA A 7 40.19 11.61 -34.45
CA ALA A 7 39.68 12.67 -33.59
C ALA A 7 38.19 12.92 -33.73
N ARG A 8 37.65 12.82 -34.94
CA ARG A 8 36.19 12.94 -35.19
C ARG A 8 35.38 11.79 -34.64
N GLY A 9 35.89 10.58 -34.68
CA GLY A 9 35.26 9.40 -34.08
C GLY A 9 35.23 9.51 -32.57
N SER A 10 36.30 9.97 -31.93
CA SER A 10 36.40 10.20 -30.49
C SER A 10 35.45 11.30 -30.01
N GLU A 11 35.33 12.41 -30.70
CA GLU A 11 34.41 13.51 -30.38
C GLU A 11 32.92 13.03 -30.48
N ALA A 12 32.58 12.24 -31.51
CA ALA A 12 31.24 11.69 -31.70
C ALA A 12 30.85 10.71 -30.56
N TYR A 13 31.78 9.88 -30.08
CA TYR A 13 31.56 8.99 -28.94
C TYR A 13 31.41 9.79 -27.64
N GLU A 14 32.19 10.83 -27.41
CA GLU A 14 32.08 11.68 -26.23
C GLU A 14 30.73 12.43 -26.17
N VAL A 15 30.24 12.95 -27.32
CA VAL A 15 28.93 13.62 -27.40
C VAL A 15 27.80 12.63 -27.16
N SER A 16 27.86 11.40 -27.71
CA SER A 16 26.88 10.35 -27.46
C SER A 16 26.86 9.94 -26.00
N ASP A 17 28.01 9.77 -25.35
CA ASP A 17 28.10 9.44 -23.94
C ASP A 17 27.54 10.56 -23.05
N LEU A 18 27.73 11.82 -23.40
CA LEU A 18 27.15 12.97 -22.70
C LEU A 18 25.63 13.03 -22.86
N GLU A 19 25.10 12.74 -24.05
CA GLU A 19 23.67 12.69 -24.29
C GLU A 19 23.02 11.56 -23.50
N ASP A 20 23.62 10.36 -23.48
CA ASP A 20 23.17 9.22 -22.70
C ASP A 20 23.20 9.52 -21.20
N ALA A 21 24.25 10.20 -20.72
CA ALA A 21 24.36 10.64 -19.33
C ALA A 21 23.27 11.64 -18.96
N ARG A 22 22.97 12.60 -19.83
CA ARG A 22 21.89 13.59 -19.64
C ARG A 22 20.52 12.93 -19.59
N GLU A 23 20.24 12.01 -20.50
CA GLU A 23 19.00 11.21 -20.48
C GLU A 23 18.85 10.44 -19.16
N LYS A 24 19.92 9.82 -18.68
CA LYS A 24 19.93 9.08 -17.44
C LYS A 24 19.68 9.97 -16.23
N ILE A 25 20.24 11.18 -16.21
CA ILE A 25 19.98 12.18 -15.17
C ILE A 25 18.51 12.59 -15.16
N VAL A 26 17.92 12.89 -16.31
CA VAL A 26 16.50 13.25 -16.43
C VAL A 26 15.60 12.11 -15.95
N GLN A 27 15.91 10.86 -16.31
CA GLN A 27 15.17 9.70 -15.85
C GLN A 27 15.23 9.52 -14.33
N LEU A 28 16.41 9.69 -13.73
CA LEU A 28 16.61 9.61 -12.28
C LEU A 28 15.90 10.74 -11.54
N GLU A 29 15.95 11.96 -12.06
CA GLU A 29 15.21 13.11 -11.51
C GLU A 29 13.70 12.87 -11.55
N THR A 30 13.18 12.38 -12.66
CA THR A 30 11.76 12.04 -12.81
C THR A 30 11.33 10.96 -11.81
N ALA A 31 12.14 9.91 -11.66
CA ALA A 31 11.88 8.84 -10.71
C ALA A 31 11.89 9.36 -9.26
N LEU A 32 12.83 10.25 -8.93
CA LEU A 32 12.92 10.87 -7.61
C LEU A 32 11.71 11.77 -7.32
N GLN A 33 11.29 12.58 -8.27
CA GLN A 33 10.10 13.42 -8.14
C GLN A 33 8.83 12.59 -7.93
N SER A 34 8.68 11.51 -8.69
CA SER A 34 7.57 10.56 -8.50
C SER A 34 7.56 9.97 -7.09
N ARG A 35 8.71 9.60 -6.57
CA ARG A 35 8.85 9.06 -5.22
C ARG A 35 8.49 10.10 -4.15
N ILE A 36 8.96 11.33 -4.30
CA ILE A 36 8.63 12.42 -3.37
C ILE A 36 7.12 12.65 -3.31
N VAL A 37 6.46 12.73 -4.45
CA VAL A 37 5.01 12.95 -4.52
C VAL A 37 4.24 11.78 -3.88
N ILE A 38 4.67 10.55 -4.11
CA ILE A 38 4.06 9.37 -3.49
C ILE A 38 4.23 9.41 -1.96
N GLU A 39 5.42 9.73 -1.46
CA GLU A 39 5.65 9.84 -0.02
C GLU A 39 4.82 10.98 0.62
N GLN A 40 4.69 12.11 -0.06
CA GLN A 40 3.82 13.19 0.38
C GLN A 40 2.35 12.76 0.43
N ALA A 41 1.87 12.08 -0.61
CA ALA A 41 0.50 11.57 -0.66
C ALA A 41 0.21 10.55 0.45
N LYS A 42 1.15 9.68 0.75
CA LYS A 42 1.07 8.74 1.88
C LYS A 42 0.87 9.50 3.20
N GLY A 43 1.67 10.52 3.45
CA GLY A 43 1.56 11.35 4.65
C GLY A 43 0.22 12.08 4.75
N VAL A 44 -0.24 12.68 3.65
CA VAL A 44 -1.53 13.37 3.58
C VAL A 44 -2.69 12.41 3.87
N LEU A 45 -2.69 11.23 3.25
CA LEU A 45 -3.73 10.23 3.47
C LEU A 45 -3.68 9.66 4.89
N ALA A 46 -2.50 9.37 5.41
CA ALA A 46 -2.34 8.86 6.77
C ALA A 46 -2.97 9.82 7.79
N GLU A 47 -2.73 11.11 7.63
CA GLU A 47 -3.31 12.14 8.51
C GLU A 47 -4.83 12.28 8.31
N ARG A 48 -5.30 12.36 7.07
CA ARG A 48 -6.73 12.50 6.77
C ARG A 48 -7.58 11.33 7.27
N LEU A 49 -7.03 10.12 7.19
CA LEU A 49 -7.74 8.89 7.52
C LEU A 49 -7.47 8.38 8.95
N GLY A 50 -6.48 8.95 9.63
CA GLY A 50 -6.05 8.46 10.94
C GLY A 50 -5.48 7.04 10.90
N VAL A 51 -4.78 6.70 9.83
CA VAL A 51 -4.12 5.40 9.63
C VAL A 51 -2.61 5.57 9.53
N ASP A 52 -1.87 4.46 9.65
CA ASP A 52 -0.44 4.50 9.42
C ASP A 52 -0.08 4.69 7.95
N VAL A 53 1.18 5.03 7.68
CA VAL A 53 1.68 5.34 6.34
C VAL A 53 1.60 4.14 5.41
N ASP A 54 1.81 2.93 5.92
CA ASP A 54 1.74 1.69 5.13
C ASP A 54 0.31 1.39 4.71
N ALA A 55 -0.66 1.56 5.60
CA ALA A 55 -2.07 1.44 5.28
C ALA A 55 -2.51 2.48 4.25
N ALA A 56 -2.07 3.72 4.40
CA ALA A 56 -2.32 4.80 3.44
C ALA A 56 -1.76 4.45 2.05
N PHE A 57 -0.55 3.91 1.98
CA PHE A 57 0.05 3.45 0.74
C PHE A 57 -0.72 2.29 0.09
N GLY A 58 -1.19 1.36 0.89
CA GLY A 58 -2.04 0.26 0.42
C GLY A 58 -3.33 0.76 -0.24
N ILE A 59 -3.99 1.74 0.36
CA ILE A 59 -5.18 2.40 -0.18
C ILE A 59 -4.89 3.09 -1.51
N LEU A 60 -3.81 3.87 -1.54
CA LEU A 60 -3.40 4.61 -2.75
C LEU A 60 -3.09 3.66 -3.91
N ARG A 61 -2.32 2.61 -3.64
CA ARG A 61 -1.97 1.57 -4.63
C ARG A 61 -3.20 0.85 -5.16
N TYR A 62 -4.10 0.46 -4.27
CA TYR A 62 -5.34 -0.20 -4.65
C TYR A 62 -6.20 0.71 -5.52
N ALA A 63 -6.37 1.96 -5.15
CA ALA A 63 -7.14 2.94 -5.92
C ALA A 63 -6.57 3.14 -7.33
N ALA A 64 -5.26 3.31 -7.44
CA ALA A 64 -4.59 3.46 -8.72
C ALA A 64 -4.78 2.23 -9.62
N ARG A 65 -4.60 1.05 -9.06
CA ARG A 65 -4.73 -0.22 -9.78
C ARG A 65 -6.16 -0.48 -10.22
N SER A 66 -7.14 -0.25 -9.37
CA SER A 66 -8.57 -0.47 -9.65
C SER A 66 -9.12 0.46 -10.74
N HIS A 67 -8.61 1.67 -10.82
CA HIS A 67 -9.03 2.67 -11.80
C HIS A 67 -8.06 2.81 -12.98
N ARG A 68 -7.06 1.94 -13.08
CA ARG A 68 -6.02 1.96 -14.13
C ARG A 68 -5.33 3.30 -14.26
N LEU A 69 -5.03 3.91 -13.13
CA LEU A 69 -4.30 5.17 -13.03
C LEU A 69 -2.84 4.92 -12.68
N LYS A 70 -1.96 5.80 -13.14
CA LYS A 70 -0.59 5.80 -12.68
C LYS A 70 -0.52 6.25 -11.21
N LEU A 71 0.24 5.54 -10.41
CA LEU A 71 0.34 5.80 -8.97
C LEU A 71 0.78 7.25 -8.68
N HIS A 72 1.79 7.76 -9.39
CA HIS A 72 2.25 9.12 -9.16
C HIS A 72 1.25 10.19 -9.59
N ASP A 73 0.44 9.95 -10.61
CA ASP A 73 -0.63 10.88 -11.03
C ASP A 73 -1.72 10.97 -9.96
N LEU A 74 -2.14 9.83 -9.42
CA LEU A 74 -3.10 9.80 -8.33
C LEU A 74 -2.52 10.43 -7.06
N ALA A 75 -1.26 10.16 -6.75
CA ALA A 75 -0.54 10.76 -5.63
C ALA A 75 -0.48 12.29 -5.76
N ALA A 76 -0.19 12.81 -6.93
CA ALA A 76 -0.20 14.25 -7.20
C ALA A 76 -1.58 14.87 -6.96
N ARG A 77 -2.64 14.19 -7.34
CA ARG A 77 -4.02 14.65 -7.06
C ARG A 77 -4.31 14.69 -5.56
N VAL A 78 -3.90 13.68 -4.81
CA VAL A 78 -4.05 13.65 -3.34
C VAL A 78 -3.36 14.85 -2.70
N VAL A 79 -2.15 15.18 -3.15
CA VAL A 79 -1.36 16.31 -2.60
C VAL A 79 -1.94 17.67 -2.99
N ASN A 80 -2.38 17.81 -4.24
CA ASN A 80 -2.78 19.10 -4.81
C ASN A 80 -4.26 19.44 -4.61
N GLU A 81 -5.12 18.44 -4.46
CA GLU A 81 -6.56 18.65 -4.30
C GLU A 81 -6.93 18.74 -2.81
N ARG A 82 -7.82 19.67 -2.49
CA ARG A 82 -8.35 19.80 -1.12
C ARG A 82 -9.18 18.60 -0.70
N MET A 83 -9.91 18.04 -1.63
CA MET A 83 -10.76 16.87 -1.41
C MET A 83 -10.01 15.61 -1.83
N THR A 84 -10.27 14.54 -1.13
CA THR A 84 -9.73 13.23 -1.50
C THR A 84 -10.31 12.79 -2.85
N PRO A 85 -9.46 12.43 -3.83
CA PRO A 85 -9.94 12.00 -5.14
C PRO A 85 -10.92 10.83 -5.08
N PRO A 86 -11.97 10.79 -5.91
CA PRO A 86 -13.00 9.73 -5.88
C PRO A 86 -12.46 8.30 -5.91
N PRO A 87 -11.43 7.95 -6.71
CA PRO A 87 -10.85 6.61 -6.68
C PRO A 87 -10.34 6.20 -5.29
N VAL A 88 -9.78 7.14 -4.55
CA VAL A 88 -9.28 6.91 -3.19
C VAL A 88 -10.44 6.74 -2.21
N VAL A 89 -11.51 7.54 -2.35
CA VAL A 89 -12.72 7.41 -1.51
C VAL A 89 -13.35 6.02 -1.66
N VAL A 90 -13.44 5.51 -2.87
CA VAL A 90 -13.94 4.15 -3.14
C VAL A 90 -13.06 3.09 -2.49
N ALA A 91 -11.75 3.24 -2.59
CA ALA A 91 -10.79 2.33 -1.97
C ALA A 91 -10.91 2.31 -0.44
N ILE A 92 -11.08 3.48 0.18
CA ILE A 92 -11.30 3.62 1.63
C ILE A 92 -12.59 2.89 2.06
N ALA A 93 -13.67 3.12 1.35
CA ALA A 93 -14.96 2.48 1.66
C ALA A 93 -14.88 0.95 1.56
N ARG A 94 -14.14 0.43 0.59
CA ARG A 94 -13.90 -1.01 0.47
C ARG A 94 -13.09 -1.55 1.64
N GLU A 95 -12.01 -0.89 2.01
CA GLU A 95 -11.17 -1.33 3.13
C GLU A 95 -11.93 -1.31 4.45
N SER A 96 -12.73 -0.29 4.69
CA SER A 96 -13.57 -0.21 5.88
C SER A 96 -14.58 -1.36 5.95
N ARG A 97 -15.18 -1.73 4.81
CA ARG A 97 -16.08 -2.90 4.75
C ARG A 97 -15.35 -4.21 5.03
N MET A 98 -14.15 -4.38 4.49
CA MET A 98 -13.34 -5.58 4.72
C MET A 98 -12.89 -5.70 6.18
N ARG A 99 -12.49 -4.60 6.81
CA ARG A 99 -12.15 -4.56 8.23
C ARG A 99 -13.38 -4.90 9.10
N GLY A 100 -14.55 -4.34 8.79
CA GLY A 100 -15.78 -4.64 9.49
C GLY A 100 -16.19 -6.12 9.35
N ALA A 101 -16.04 -6.71 8.17
CA ALA A 101 -16.29 -8.13 7.93
C ALA A 101 -15.31 -9.01 8.74
N SER A 102 -14.01 -8.67 8.73
CA SER A 102 -12.98 -9.39 9.50
C SER A 102 -13.22 -9.30 11.01
N MET A 103 -13.64 -8.15 11.52
CA MET A 103 -14.00 -7.99 12.94
C MET A 103 -15.20 -8.83 13.32
N ARG A 104 -16.23 -8.89 12.48
CA ARG A 104 -17.42 -9.73 12.70
C ARG A 104 -17.07 -11.21 12.72
N GLU A 105 -16.25 -11.64 11.76
CA GLU A 105 -15.77 -13.02 11.68
C GLU A 105 -14.97 -13.42 12.93
N ARG A 106 -14.08 -12.57 13.40
CA ARG A 106 -13.32 -12.80 14.65
C ARG A 106 -14.23 -12.85 15.88
N ALA A 107 -15.23 -11.96 15.94
CA ALA A 107 -16.20 -11.97 17.04
C ALA A 107 -17.05 -13.22 17.06
N GLU A 108 -17.51 -13.71 15.90
CA GLU A 108 -18.24 -14.96 15.76
C GLU A 108 -17.39 -16.17 16.17
N ALA A 109 -16.13 -16.23 15.72
CA ALA A 109 -15.20 -17.30 16.11
C ALA A 109 -14.96 -17.31 17.63
N GLN A 110 -14.81 -16.15 18.25
CA GLN A 110 -14.63 -16.02 19.69
C GLN A 110 -15.87 -16.47 20.47
N ARG A 111 -17.07 -16.10 20.02
CA ARG A 111 -18.34 -16.55 20.63
C ARG A 111 -18.49 -18.06 20.55
N ALA A 112 -18.22 -18.65 19.39
CA ALA A 112 -18.26 -20.09 19.20
C ALA A 112 -17.29 -20.84 20.12
N ARG A 113 -16.10 -20.29 20.30
CA ARG A 113 -15.08 -20.84 21.20
C ARG A 113 -15.51 -20.79 22.67
N VAL A 114 -16.07 -19.67 23.12
CA VAL A 114 -16.62 -19.53 24.48
C VAL A 114 -17.77 -20.50 24.71
N GLU A 115 -18.69 -20.67 23.77
CA GLU A 115 -19.80 -21.61 23.84
C GLU A 115 -19.29 -23.04 23.95
N THR A 116 -18.31 -23.45 23.19
CA THR A 116 -17.69 -24.78 23.26
C THR A 116 -17.07 -25.03 24.64
N LEU A 117 -16.33 -24.04 25.17
CA LEU A 117 -15.72 -24.13 26.50
C LEU A 117 -16.79 -24.29 27.61
N MET A 118 -17.89 -23.53 27.51
CA MET A 118 -19.00 -23.63 28.48
C MET A 118 -19.65 -25.01 28.45
N LYS A 119 -19.85 -25.60 27.28
CA LYS A 119 -20.37 -26.99 27.14
C LYS A 119 -19.41 -27.99 27.78
N GLN A 120 -18.13 -27.89 27.56
CA GLN A 120 -17.13 -28.78 28.16
C GLN A 120 -17.11 -28.68 29.67
N VAL A 121 -17.16 -27.46 30.23
CA VAL A 121 -17.22 -27.24 31.68
C VAL A 121 -18.51 -27.83 32.27
N GLY A 122 -19.66 -27.64 31.59
CA GLY A 122 -20.94 -28.24 32.04
C GLY A 122 -20.91 -29.75 32.04
N GLU A 123 -20.30 -30.40 31.06
CA GLU A 123 -20.11 -31.85 31.01
C GLU A 123 -19.19 -32.35 32.12
N GLN A 124 -18.09 -31.69 32.38
CA GLN A 124 -17.17 -32.01 33.48
C GLN A 124 -17.83 -31.90 34.84
N MET A 125 -18.66 -30.89 35.05
CA MET A 125 -19.42 -30.72 36.31
C MET A 125 -20.46 -31.83 36.49
N ARG A 126 -21.15 -32.26 35.43
CA ARG A 126 -22.10 -33.38 35.49
C ARG A 126 -21.41 -34.70 35.82
N THR A 127 -20.31 -35.00 35.16
CA THR A 127 -19.52 -36.21 35.42
C THR A 127 -18.94 -36.21 36.85
N ALA A 128 -18.55 -35.09 37.39
CA ALA A 128 -18.07 -34.96 38.76
C ALA A 128 -19.23 -35.20 39.79
N ALA A 129 -20.46 -34.75 39.48
CA ALA A 129 -21.62 -34.96 40.32
C ALA A 129 -22.13 -36.40 40.32
N GLU A 130 -21.90 -37.16 39.24
CA GLU A 130 -22.31 -38.57 39.05
C GLU A 130 -21.30 -39.58 39.63
N ARG A 131 -20.11 -39.14 40.08
CA ARG A 131 -19.17 -40.02 40.75
C ARG A 131 -19.73 -40.44 42.12
N PRO A 132 -19.94 -41.74 42.36
CA PRO A 132 -20.39 -42.19 43.68
C PRO A 132 -19.31 -41.83 44.71
N GLY A 133 -19.70 -41.08 45.73
CA GLY A 133 -18.83 -40.79 46.86
C GLY A 133 -18.47 -42.08 47.58
N ASP A 134 -17.17 -42.30 47.77
CA ASP A 134 -16.68 -43.38 48.63
C ASP A 134 -17.02 -43.09 50.09
#